data_693fe77a1bcaa02539809168a7f11032
#
_entry.id   693fe77a1bcaa02539809168a7f11032
#
_cell.length_a   1.000
_cell.length_b   1.000
_cell.length_c   1.000
_cell.angle_alpha   90.00
_cell.angle_beta   90.00
_cell.angle_gamma   90.00
#
_symmetry.space_group_name_H-M   'P 1'
#
loop_
_entity.id
_entity.type
_entity.pdbx_description
1 polymer ?
#
loop_
_entity_poly.entity_id
_entity_poly.type
_entity_poly.pdbx_seq_one_letter_code
_entity_poly.pdbx_strand_id
1 'polypeptide(L)' 'MMEKLLVTVDAIEGDKASLLLRMPEEERPLAIVPLALLPEGVSAGDILSLSFHAEPELTEAARRRAEELHKQLLRR' A
#
# COMPACT_ATOMS: atom_id res chain seq x y z
N MET A 1 3.23 -18.52 -6.02
CA MET A 1 3.34 -17.09 -5.74
C MET A 1 1.95 -16.48 -5.60
N MET A 2 1.73 -15.72 -4.57
CA MET A 2 0.44 -15.07 -4.38
C MET A 2 0.32 -13.84 -5.26
N GLU A 3 -0.72 -13.80 -6.09
CA GLU A 3 -0.96 -12.65 -6.93
C GLU A 3 -1.74 -11.56 -6.22
N LYS A 4 -2.45 -11.93 -5.16
CA LYS A 4 -3.19 -10.96 -4.37
C LYS A 4 -3.30 -11.44 -2.94
N LEU A 5 -3.47 -10.49 -2.06
CA LEU A 5 -3.68 -10.74 -0.64
C LEU A 5 -5.14 -10.40 -0.31
N LEU A 6 -5.69 -11.09 0.67
CA LEU A 6 -7.01 -10.72 1.19
C LEU A 6 -6.80 -9.98 2.51
N VAL A 7 -7.50 -8.88 2.67
CA VAL A 7 -7.44 -8.09 3.89
C VAL A 7 -8.84 -7.83 4.41
N THR A 8 -8.96 -7.68 5.72
CA THR A 8 -10.21 -7.30 6.37
C THR A 8 -10.06 -5.86 6.84
N VAL A 9 -11.08 -5.05 6.61
CA VAL A 9 -11.13 -3.71 7.19
C VAL A 9 -11.53 -3.90 8.64
N ASP A 10 -10.58 -3.70 9.57
CA ASP A 10 -10.83 -3.93 11.00
C ASP A 10 -11.62 -2.78 11.61
N ALA A 11 -11.19 -1.56 11.38
CA ALA A 11 -11.83 -0.39 11.96
C ALA A 11 -11.61 0.82 11.06
N ILE A 12 -12.56 1.73 11.09
CA ILE A 12 -12.45 3.01 10.41
C ILE A 12 -12.58 4.08 11.46
N GLU A 13 -11.56 4.92 11.58
CA GLU A 13 -11.53 6.01 12.54
C GLU A 13 -11.19 7.30 11.79
N GLY A 14 -12.17 8.20 11.69
CA GLY A 14 -11.98 9.43 10.95
C GLY A 14 -11.64 9.14 9.49
N ASP A 15 -10.50 9.60 9.04
CA ASP A 15 -10.06 9.44 7.65
C ASP A 15 -9.09 8.28 7.46
N LYS A 16 -9.00 7.37 8.42
CA LYS A 16 -8.07 6.25 8.38
C LYS A 16 -8.77 4.93 8.59
N ALA A 17 -8.21 3.88 8.01
CA ALA A 17 -8.72 2.52 8.15
C ALA A 17 -7.59 1.58 8.56
N SER A 18 -7.88 0.69 9.49
CA SER A 18 -6.95 -0.36 9.92
C SER A 18 -7.24 -1.61 9.11
N LEU A 19 -6.20 -2.20 8.53
CA LEU A 19 -6.32 -3.40 7.72
C LEU A 19 -5.64 -4.57 8.40
N LEU A 20 -6.31 -5.71 8.37
CA LEU A 20 -5.75 -6.98 8.85
C LEU A 20 -5.47 -7.88 7.66
N LEU A 21 -4.31 -8.50 7.67
CA LEU A 21 -3.99 -9.49 6.65
C LEU A 21 -4.67 -10.81 7.00
N ARG A 22 -5.44 -11.34 6.07
CA ARG A 22 -6.12 -12.62 6.26
C ARG A 22 -5.19 -13.76 5.89
N MET A 23 -4.99 -14.64 6.84
CA MET A 23 -4.18 -15.86 6.67
C MET A 23 -5.10 -17.06 6.91
N PRO A 24 -4.71 -18.27 6.49
CA PRO A 24 -5.62 -19.41 6.60
C PRO A 24 -6.20 -19.64 7.99
N GLU A 25 -5.44 -19.37 9.05
CA GLU A 25 -5.91 -19.67 10.41
C GLU A 25 -5.98 -18.45 11.31
N GLU A 26 -5.58 -17.28 10.82
CA GLU A 26 -5.56 -16.09 11.67
C GLU A 26 -5.59 -14.83 10.83
N GLU A 27 -5.80 -13.71 11.50
CA GLU A 27 -5.65 -12.39 10.88
C GLU A 27 -4.60 -11.65 11.67
N ARG A 28 -3.75 -10.90 10.97
CA ARG A 28 -2.69 -10.11 11.61
C ARG A 28 -2.77 -8.66 11.17
N PRO A 29 -2.44 -7.73 12.05
CA PRO A 29 -2.37 -6.33 11.63
C PRO A 29 -1.43 -6.16 10.44
N LEU A 30 -1.89 -5.45 9.43
CA LEU A 30 -1.08 -5.19 8.25
C LEU A 30 -0.66 -3.74 8.18
N ALA A 31 -1.62 -2.82 8.23
CA ALA A 31 -1.31 -1.42 8.05
C ALA A 31 -2.50 -0.55 8.42
N ILE A 32 -2.21 0.71 8.68
CA ILE A 32 -3.24 1.74 8.80
C ILE A 32 -3.05 2.63 7.58
N VAL A 33 -4.11 2.79 6.80
CA VAL A 33 -4.05 3.52 5.54
C VAL A 33 -5.08 4.64 5.50
N PRO A 34 -4.84 5.66 4.68
CA PRO A 34 -5.87 6.67 4.46
C PRO A 34 -7.12 6.03 3.87
N LEU A 35 -8.28 6.39 4.40
CA LEU A 35 -9.55 5.86 3.92
C LEU A 35 -9.76 6.16 2.43
N ALA A 36 -9.23 7.27 1.96
CA ALA A 36 -9.37 7.68 0.57
C ALA A 36 -8.73 6.70 -0.43
N LEU A 37 -7.82 5.84 0.02
CA LEU A 37 -7.20 4.84 -0.85
C LEU A 37 -8.09 3.62 -1.07
N LEU A 38 -9.12 3.46 -0.27
CA LEU A 38 -9.99 2.29 -0.32
C LEU A 38 -11.19 2.53 -1.22
N PRO A 39 -11.86 1.47 -1.66
CA PRO A 39 -13.07 1.62 -2.48
C PRO A 39 -14.12 2.45 -1.76
N GLU A 40 -14.86 3.22 -2.53
CA GLU A 40 -15.93 4.04 -1.98
C GLU A 40 -17.00 3.15 -1.35
N GLY A 41 -17.50 3.58 -0.20
CA GLY A 41 -18.54 2.84 0.50
C GLY A 41 -18.03 1.71 1.38
N VAL A 42 -16.71 1.60 1.57
CA VAL A 42 -16.15 0.56 2.40
C VAL A 42 -16.58 0.71 3.85
N SER A 43 -16.81 -0.41 4.53
CA SER A 43 -17.21 -0.45 5.94
C SER A 43 -16.33 -1.41 6.71
N ALA A 44 -16.29 -1.22 8.03
CA ALA A 44 -15.60 -2.16 8.91
C ALA A 44 -16.19 -3.55 8.72
N GLY A 45 -15.33 -4.56 8.64
CA GLY A 45 -15.74 -5.93 8.37
C GLY A 45 -15.67 -6.33 6.91
N ASP A 46 -15.56 -5.38 6.00
CA ASP A 46 -15.44 -5.71 4.58
C ASP A 46 -14.12 -6.42 4.30
N ILE A 47 -14.16 -7.34 3.34
CA ILE A 47 -12.98 -8.04 2.89
C ILE A 47 -12.61 -7.49 1.52
N LEU A 48 -11.36 -7.08 1.38
CA LEU A 48 -10.84 -6.49 0.15
C LEU A 48 -9.68 -7.32 -0.36
N SER A 49 -9.43 -7.25 -1.65
CA SER A 49 -8.19 -7.82 -2.20
C SER A 49 -7.18 -6.71 -2.39
N LEU A 50 -5.92 -7.03 -2.12
CA LEU A 50 -4.79 -6.11 -2.25
C LEU A 50 -3.73 -6.78 -3.11
N SER A 51 -3.28 -6.09 -4.13
CA SER A 51 -2.23 -6.62 -4.99
C SER A 51 -1.17 -5.56 -5.25
N PHE A 52 0.04 -6.03 -5.53
CA PHE A 52 1.16 -5.16 -5.85
C PHE A 52 1.72 -5.56 -7.20
N HIS A 53 1.99 -4.57 -8.01
CA HIS A 53 2.56 -4.79 -9.33
C HIS A 53 3.83 -3.96 -9.44
N ALA A 54 4.94 -4.63 -9.76
CA ALA A 54 6.19 -3.92 -9.96
C ALA A 54 6.07 -3.04 -11.20
N GLU A 55 6.65 -1.87 -11.13
CA GLU A 55 6.70 -0.93 -12.25
C GLU A 55 8.15 -0.63 -12.57
N PRO A 56 8.83 -1.57 -13.28
CA PRO A 56 10.27 -1.45 -13.49
C PRO A 56 10.69 -0.20 -14.26
N GLU A 57 9.90 0.23 -15.21
CA GLU A 57 10.25 1.44 -15.96
C GLU A 57 10.13 2.69 -15.11
N LEU A 58 9.10 2.75 -14.29
CA LEU A 58 8.94 3.87 -13.37
C LEU A 58 10.00 3.85 -12.28
N THR A 59 10.34 2.65 -11.81
CA THR A 59 11.39 2.47 -10.81
C THR A 59 12.73 3.00 -11.36
N GLU A 60 13.05 2.63 -12.58
CA GLU A 60 14.30 3.08 -13.19
C GLU A 60 14.31 4.58 -13.43
N ALA A 61 13.20 5.15 -13.86
CA ALA A 61 13.09 6.58 -14.05
C ALA A 61 13.26 7.33 -12.74
N ALA A 62 12.67 6.83 -11.67
CA ALA A 62 12.80 7.43 -10.34
C ALA A 62 14.24 7.36 -9.84
N ARG A 63 14.91 6.24 -10.09
CA ARG A 63 16.31 6.06 -9.69
C ARG A 63 17.22 7.05 -10.43
N ARG A 64 17.03 7.20 -11.74
CA ARG A 64 17.80 8.14 -12.51
C ARG A 64 17.60 9.58 -12.04
N ARG A 65 16.36 9.92 -11.71
CA ARG A 65 16.04 11.24 -11.21
C ARG A 65 16.73 11.53 -9.88
N ALA A 66 16.71 10.55 -8.99
CA ALA A 66 17.38 10.69 -7.69
C ALA A 66 18.88 10.87 -7.87
N GLU A 67 19.49 10.09 -8.76
CA GLU A 67 20.92 10.22 -9.05
C GLU A 67 21.27 11.57 -9.62
N GLU A 68 20.43 12.09 -10.51
CA GLU A 68 20.67 13.40 -11.12
C GLU A 68 20.60 14.50 -10.07
N LEU A 69 19.61 14.44 -9.20
CA LEU A 69 19.50 15.43 -8.12
C LEU A 69 20.71 15.37 -7.18
N HIS A 70 21.17 14.16 -6.89
CA HIS A 70 22.34 13.97 -6.04
C HIS A 70 23.58 14.60 -6.67
N LYS A 71 23.78 14.38 -7.96
CA LYS A 71 24.90 14.97 -8.67
C LYS A 71 24.86 16.50 -8.66
N GLN A 72 23.68 17.07 -8.82
CA GLN A 72 23.54 18.51 -8.77
C GLN A 72 23.93 19.09 -7.41
N LEU A 73 23.54 18.38 -6.34
CA LEU A 73 23.90 18.81 -4.99
C LEU A 73 25.39 18.75 -4.76
N LEU A 74 26.04 17.74 -5.31
CA LEU A 74 27.50 17.57 -5.13
C LEU A 74 28.32 18.59 -5.92
N ARG A 75 27.75 19.22 -6.93
CA ARG A 75 28.46 20.20 -7.75
C ARG A 75 28.52 21.59 -7.14
N ARG A 76 27.86 21.82 -6.06
CA ARG A 76 27.88 23.14 -5.39
C ARG A 76 29.13 23.36 -4.57
#